data_2b9fc72b1329bbe26c9eeb5238204041
#
_entry.id   2b9fc72b1329bbe26c9eeb5238204041
#
_cell.length_a   1.000
_cell.length_b   1.000
_cell.length_c   1.000
_cell.angle_alpha   90.00
_cell.angle_beta   90.00
_cell.angle_gamma   90.00
#
_symmetry.space_group_name_H-M   'P 1'
#
loop_
_entity.id
_entity.type
_entity.pdbx_description
1 polymer ?
#
loop_
_entity_poly.entity_id
_entity_poly.type
_entity_poly.pdbx_seq_one_letter_code
_entity_poly.pdbx_strand_id
1 'polypeptide(L)'
;MVGLIDCDNFFVSCERVINPSLEGKPLVVLSNNDGCVVARSGEVKRMGVPMGIPFFKIRNLVDSGQILALSCNNQLYSELSHRLMLFIGENAKEQEVYSVDECFVSLVGVAEPVEFMRMLRSTIWERFHLPVSVGIAGTKTLAKVAAYYAKHFSGYRGVACIDSEAKREKALAQLPVGEVWGLGRKHQKRLEALGCVYASDFVALPQLEIPKIFSSGVLATYLELKGTRCLPFAKSKPPQSIFSSRSLPVESNDFALLREIVATFVANCHGKLRAAGGKCARIAIVLETNRFKLRAPQQHEHFEMDFERPTDDILTLTSAASRLLRLHVRPECLYKRVGVGLSQLVYTPTTISIFDTSDSDRSQRLNEALDGIRSAFGKSTITVASRNSRTMESLSRAGRRSEIPGDGFPDIDKKSFPPSRFS
;
A
#
# COMPACT_ATOMS: atom_id res chain seq x y z
N MET A 1 -4.02 -5.09 -25.74
CA MET A 1 -4.90 -4.47 -24.72
C MET A 1 -4.30 -4.71 -23.34
N VAL A 2 -4.77 -3.98 -22.34
CA VAL A 2 -4.40 -4.09 -20.93
C VAL A 2 -5.68 -4.41 -20.14
N GLY A 3 -5.61 -5.40 -19.25
CA GLY A 3 -6.63 -5.67 -18.25
C GLY A 3 -6.20 -5.12 -16.90
N LEU A 4 -7.13 -4.56 -16.14
CA LEU A 4 -6.97 -4.25 -14.72
C LEU A 4 -7.93 -5.14 -13.93
N ILE A 5 -7.42 -5.77 -12.88
CA ILE A 5 -8.19 -6.49 -11.87
C ILE A 5 -8.10 -5.69 -10.58
N ASP A 6 -9.23 -5.28 -10.02
CA ASP A 6 -9.37 -4.47 -8.79
C ASP A 6 -10.28 -5.20 -7.81
N CYS A 7 -9.79 -5.54 -6.63
CA CYS A 7 -10.59 -6.21 -5.61
C CYS A 7 -11.57 -5.23 -4.95
N ASP A 8 -12.83 -5.61 -4.92
CA ASP A 8 -13.88 -4.76 -4.36
C ASP A 8 -13.82 -4.75 -2.83
N ASN A 9 -13.64 -3.54 -2.24
CA ASN A 9 -13.59 -3.35 -0.80
C ASN A 9 -12.58 -4.29 -0.09
N PHE A 10 -11.43 -4.48 -0.65
CA PHE A 10 -10.46 -5.56 -0.39
C PHE A 10 -10.34 -5.97 1.08
N PHE A 11 -10.06 -5.05 2.02
CA PHE A 11 -9.89 -5.42 3.43
C PHE A 11 -11.18 -6.00 4.03
N VAL A 12 -12.34 -5.44 3.68
CA VAL A 12 -13.64 -6.00 4.11
C VAL A 12 -13.85 -7.38 3.51
N SER A 13 -13.52 -7.56 2.23
CA SER A 13 -13.65 -8.84 1.55
C SER A 13 -12.72 -9.89 2.14
N CYS A 14 -11.48 -9.53 2.52
CA CYS A 14 -10.58 -10.42 3.25
C CYS A 14 -11.15 -10.88 4.59
N GLU A 15 -11.78 -9.99 5.34
CA GLU A 15 -12.43 -10.33 6.61
C GLU A 15 -13.62 -11.31 6.40
N ARG A 16 -14.38 -11.13 5.31
CA ARG A 16 -15.48 -12.03 4.93
C ARG A 16 -14.99 -13.41 4.47
N VAL A 17 -13.82 -13.49 3.84
CA VAL A 17 -13.21 -14.78 3.46
C VAL A 17 -12.96 -15.66 4.69
N ILE A 18 -12.40 -15.10 5.77
CA ILE A 18 -12.13 -15.86 6.99
C ILE A 18 -13.35 -15.99 7.90
N ASN A 19 -14.31 -15.07 7.81
CA ASN A 19 -15.54 -15.12 8.56
C ASN A 19 -16.77 -14.83 7.68
N PRO A 20 -17.31 -15.85 7.00
CA PRO A 20 -18.48 -15.71 6.13
C PRO A 20 -19.74 -15.15 6.81
N SER A 21 -19.83 -15.22 8.16
CA SER A 21 -20.95 -14.64 8.90
C SER A 21 -21.03 -13.11 8.81
N LEU A 22 -19.97 -12.46 8.31
CA LEU A 22 -19.91 -11.01 8.04
C LEU A 22 -20.52 -10.63 6.69
N GLU A 23 -20.92 -11.60 5.86
CA GLU A 23 -21.53 -11.32 4.56
C GLU A 23 -22.86 -10.58 4.72
N GLY A 24 -23.06 -9.55 3.90
CA GLY A 24 -24.24 -8.69 3.95
C GLY A 24 -24.32 -7.74 5.15
N LYS A 25 -23.43 -7.83 6.13
CA LYS A 25 -23.44 -6.94 7.29
C LYS A 25 -22.68 -5.62 7.01
N PRO A 26 -23.19 -4.48 7.53
CA PRO A 26 -22.46 -3.22 7.49
C PRO A 26 -21.14 -3.33 8.26
N LEU A 27 -20.00 -3.30 7.58
CA LEU A 27 -18.67 -3.52 8.14
C LEU A 27 -17.70 -2.43 7.72
N VAL A 28 -16.91 -1.94 8.68
CA VAL A 28 -15.74 -1.09 8.42
C VAL A 28 -14.47 -1.73 8.96
N VAL A 29 -13.36 -1.50 8.27
CA VAL A 29 -12.03 -1.80 8.77
C VAL A 29 -11.36 -0.49 9.16
N LEU A 30 -10.78 -0.47 10.35
CA LEU A 30 -10.13 0.70 10.93
C LEU A 30 -8.62 0.67 10.64
N SER A 31 -8.02 1.84 10.57
CA SER A 31 -6.56 1.98 10.42
C SER A 31 -5.82 1.44 11.64
N ASN A 32 -4.49 1.34 11.55
CA ASN A 32 -3.65 1.04 12.70
C ASN A 32 -4.01 1.98 13.87
N ASN A 33 -4.17 1.40 15.07
CA ASN A 33 -4.64 2.07 16.31
C ASN A 33 -6.09 2.58 16.24
N ASP A 34 -6.92 2.02 15.36
CA ASP A 34 -8.36 2.31 15.24
C ASP A 34 -8.69 3.81 15.07
N GLY A 35 -7.81 4.54 14.37
CA GLY A 35 -7.94 5.99 14.23
C GLY A 35 -9.02 6.45 13.25
N CYS A 36 -9.11 5.80 12.08
CA CYS A 36 -10.05 6.16 11.02
C CYS A 36 -10.42 4.94 10.17
N VAL A 37 -11.49 5.08 9.40
CA VAL A 37 -11.96 4.04 8.46
C VAL A 37 -11.04 3.99 7.25
N VAL A 38 -10.46 2.81 6.97
CA VAL A 38 -9.59 2.56 5.80
C VAL A 38 -10.23 1.64 4.77
N ALA A 39 -11.29 0.89 5.14
CA ALA A 39 -12.14 0.19 4.21
C ALA A 39 -13.57 0.14 4.75
N ARG A 40 -14.54 0.03 3.84
CA ARG A 40 -15.97 0.00 4.18
C ARG A 40 -16.71 -0.90 3.20
N SER A 41 -17.66 -1.65 3.70
CA SER A 41 -18.52 -2.51 2.90
C SER A 41 -19.48 -1.69 2.03
N GLY A 42 -20.10 -2.34 1.04
CA GLY A 42 -21.13 -1.71 0.21
C GLY A 42 -22.32 -1.19 1.02
N GLU A 43 -22.69 -1.90 2.07
CA GLU A 43 -23.75 -1.52 3.01
C GLU A 43 -23.43 -0.19 3.69
N VAL A 44 -22.19 -0.05 4.21
CA VAL A 44 -21.73 1.18 4.86
C VAL A 44 -21.60 2.34 3.87
N LYS A 45 -21.22 2.06 2.61
CA LYS A 45 -21.21 3.09 1.55
C LYS A 45 -22.63 3.66 1.32
N ARG A 46 -23.66 2.80 1.27
CA ARG A 46 -25.06 3.22 1.13
C ARG A 46 -25.57 4.02 2.34
N MET A 47 -25.03 3.79 3.53
CA MET A 47 -25.31 4.60 4.72
C MET A 47 -24.66 6.00 4.69
N GLY A 48 -23.87 6.33 3.64
CA GLY A 48 -23.24 7.63 3.47
C GLY A 48 -21.98 7.85 4.32
N VAL A 49 -21.44 6.84 4.97
CA VAL A 49 -20.20 6.97 5.76
C VAL A 49 -19.01 7.20 4.83
N PRO A 50 -18.27 8.32 4.91
CA PRO A 50 -17.17 8.61 3.99
C PRO A 50 -15.90 7.81 4.33
N MET A 51 -15.05 7.57 3.31
CA MET A 51 -13.71 7.01 3.50
C MET A 51 -12.82 7.98 4.29
N GLY A 52 -11.99 7.43 5.18
CA GLY A 52 -11.07 8.22 6.00
C GLY A 52 -11.72 8.94 7.17
N ILE A 53 -13.02 8.75 7.41
CA ILE A 53 -13.70 9.34 8.57
C ILE A 53 -13.02 8.89 9.87
N PRO A 54 -12.75 9.80 10.83
CA PRO A 54 -12.26 9.43 12.14
C PRO A 54 -13.25 8.50 12.87
N PHE A 55 -12.75 7.45 13.51
CA PHE A 55 -13.57 6.44 14.19
C PHE A 55 -14.51 7.05 15.23
N PHE A 56 -14.06 8.05 15.99
CA PHE A 56 -14.89 8.70 17.00
C PHE A 56 -16.19 9.31 16.44
N LYS A 57 -16.22 9.69 15.14
CA LYS A 57 -17.41 10.25 14.49
C LYS A 57 -18.47 9.21 14.15
N ILE A 58 -18.09 7.96 14.06
CA ILE A 58 -19.01 6.84 13.77
C ILE A 58 -19.21 5.90 14.96
N ARG A 59 -18.60 6.25 16.11
CA ARG A 59 -18.63 5.41 17.31
C ARG A 59 -20.06 5.04 17.73
N ASN A 60 -20.98 6.01 17.69
CA ASN A 60 -22.39 5.78 18.04
C ASN A 60 -23.06 4.72 17.15
N LEU A 61 -22.74 4.68 15.85
CA LEU A 61 -23.25 3.67 14.93
C LEU A 61 -22.67 2.27 15.24
N VAL A 62 -21.45 2.23 15.75
CA VAL A 62 -20.81 0.96 16.14
C VAL A 62 -21.34 0.50 17.51
N ASP A 63 -21.44 1.38 18.47
CA ASP A 63 -21.92 1.06 19.83
C ASP A 63 -23.41 0.65 19.82
N SER A 64 -24.21 1.17 18.87
CA SER A 64 -25.61 0.76 18.64
C SER A 64 -25.76 -0.53 17.80
N GLY A 65 -24.66 -1.13 17.34
CA GLY A 65 -24.68 -2.34 16.51
C GLY A 65 -25.10 -2.16 15.06
N GLN A 66 -25.28 -0.90 14.59
CA GLN A 66 -25.65 -0.61 13.21
C GLN A 66 -24.48 -0.86 12.23
N ILE A 67 -23.24 -0.69 12.70
CA ILE A 67 -22.02 -0.95 11.94
C ILE A 67 -21.09 -1.81 12.78
N LEU A 68 -20.56 -2.86 12.18
CA LEU A 68 -19.46 -3.63 12.76
C LEU A 68 -18.12 -2.93 12.44
N ALA A 69 -17.20 -2.88 13.39
CA ALA A 69 -15.88 -2.32 13.19
C ALA A 69 -14.81 -3.34 13.57
N LEU A 70 -13.91 -3.61 12.64
CA LEU A 70 -12.73 -4.47 12.85
C LEU A 70 -11.45 -3.64 12.77
N SER A 71 -10.47 -3.99 13.58
CA SER A 71 -9.13 -3.43 13.50
C SER A 71 -8.39 -4.03 12.29
N CYS A 72 -7.54 -3.23 11.65
CA CYS A 72 -6.76 -3.66 10.48
C CYS A 72 -5.90 -4.90 10.77
N ASN A 73 -6.02 -5.92 9.93
CA ASN A 73 -5.23 -7.15 9.96
C ASN A 73 -4.31 -7.25 8.73
N ASN A 74 -3.24 -6.43 8.73
CA ASN A 74 -2.33 -6.36 7.58
C ASN A 74 -1.69 -7.70 7.21
N GLN A 75 -1.52 -8.62 8.17
CA GLN A 75 -0.95 -9.94 7.90
C GLN A 75 -1.90 -10.76 7.02
N LEU A 76 -3.18 -10.78 7.39
CA LEU A 76 -4.24 -11.42 6.61
C LEU A 76 -4.31 -10.84 5.19
N TYR A 77 -4.36 -9.51 5.08
CA TYR A 77 -4.54 -8.85 3.79
C TYR A 77 -3.33 -9.04 2.88
N SER A 78 -2.11 -9.00 3.42
CA SER A 78 -0.89 -9.26 2.66
C SER A 78 -0.80 -10.68 2.15
N GLU A 79 -1.23 -11.66 2.95
CA GLU A 79 -1.21 -13.06 2.58
C GLU A 79 -2.22 -13.36 1.48
N LEU A 80 -3.47 -12.90 1.63
CA LEU A 80 -4.49 -13.08 0.59
C LEU A 80 -4.13 -12.36 -0.70
N SER A 81 -3.59 -11.14 -0.60
CA SER A 81 -3.05 -10.41 -1.75
C SER A 81 -1.96 -11.21 -2.46
N HIS A 82 -0.97 -11.70 -1.71
CA HIS A 82 0.15 -12.45 -2.28
C HIS A 82 -0.33 -13.68 -3.06
N ARG A 83 -1.20 -14.49 -2.49
CA ARG A 83 -1.77 -15.67 -3.14
C ARG A 83 -2.58 -15.32 -4.39
N LEU A 84 -3.42 -14.29 -4.30
CA LEU A 84 -4.19 -13.80 -5.45
C LEU A 84 -3.27 -13.32 -6.58
N MET A 85 -2.23 -12.53 -6.25
CA MET A 85 -1.31 -12.00 -7.25
C MET A 85 -0.46 -13.11 -7.90
N LEU A 86 -0.06 -14.13 -7.14
CA LEU A 86 0.59 -15.31 -7.72
C LEU A 86 -0.34 -16.02 -8.71
N PHE A 87 -1.58 -16.29 -8.33
CA PHE A 87 -2.57 -16.93 -9.19
C PHE A 87 -2.80 -16.13 -10.49
N ILE A 88 -2.94 -14.80 -10.38
CA ILE A 88 -3.09 -13.93 -11.57
C ILE A 88 -1.85 -14.04 -12.46
N GLY A 89 -0.65 -14.01 -11.87
CA GLY A 89 0.62 -14.11 -12.61
C GLY A 89 0.81 -15.42 -13.35
N GLU A 90 0.34 -16.55 -12.79
CA GLU A 90 0.34 -17.87 -13.46
C GLU A 90 -0.60 -17.91 -14.67
N ASN A 91 -1.61 -17.06 -14.71
CA ASN A 91 -2.64 -16.97 -15.74
C ASN A 91 -2.49 -15.77 -16.69
N ALA A 92 -1.41 -15.00 -16.58
CA ALA A 92 -1.13 -13.85 -17.40
C ALA A 92 0.27 -13.92 -18.01
N LYS A 93 0.41 -13.53 -19.29
CA LYS A 93 1.71 -13.48 -19.96
C LYS A 93 2.67 -12.47 -19.31
N GLU A 94 2.13 -11.37 -18.85
CA GLU A 94 2.85 -10.30 -18.18
C GLU A 94 1.92 -9.64 -17.15
N GLN A 95 2.42 -9.41 -15.95
CA GLN A 95 1.69 -8.85 -14.83
C GLN A 95 2.45 -7.68 -14.21
N GLU A 96 1.71 -6.69 -13.73
CA GLU A 96 2.22 -5.65 -12.83
C GLU A 96 1.31 -5.54 -11.61
N VAL A 97 1.81 -5.99 -10.47
CA VAL A 97 1.15 -5.77 -9.18
C VAL A 97 1.29 -4.29 -8.81
N TYR A 98 0.19 -3.56 -8.93
CA TYR A 98 0.17 -2.12 -8.69
C TYR A 98 -0.05 -1.77 -7.22
N SER A 99 -0.92 -2.51 -6.53
CA SER A 99 -1.18 -2.37 -5.10
C SER A 99 -1.50 -3.74 -4.46
N VAL A 100 -1.90 -3.75 -3.19
CA VAL A 100 -2.32 -4.97 -2.50
C VAL A 100 -3.63 -5.57 -3.06
N ASP A 101 -4.40 -4.79 -3.79
CA ASP A 101 -5.73 -5.13 -4.30
C ASP A 101 -5.90 -4.93 -5.81
N GLU A 102 -4.86 -4.43 -6.49
CA GLU A 102 -4.93 -4.11 -7.93
C GLU A 102 -3.75 -4.68 -8.71
N CYS A 103 -4.08 -5.20 -9.88
CA CYS A 103 -3.10 -5.81 -10.78
C CYS A 103 -3.42 -5.51 -12.25
N PHE A 104 -2.43 -5.02 -12.99
CA PHE A 104 -2.51 -4.94 -14.45
C PHE A 104 -2.00 -6.22 -15.07
N VAL A 105 -2.66 -6.68 -16.14
CA VAL A 105 -2.28 -7.84 -16.94
C VAL A 105 -2.23 -7.48 -18.42
N SER A 106 -1.23 -8.04 -19.12
CA SER A 106 -1.13 -7.91 -20.57
C SER A 106 -2.09 -8.87 -21.24
N LEU A 107 -2.92 -8.36 -22.14
CA LEU A 107 -3.84 -9.13 -22.98
C LEU A 107 -3.32 -9.25 -24.43
N VAL A 108 -2.02 -9.05 -24.63
CA VAL A 108 -1.39 -9.22 -25.94
C VAL A 108 -1.34 -10.72 -26.31
N GLY A 109 -1.93 -11.06 -27.44
CA GLY A 109 -2.04 -12.45 -27.93
C GLY A 109 -3.27 -13.21 -27.40
N VAL A 110 -4.12 -12.57 -26.59
CA VAL A 110 -5.41 -13.14 -26.16
C VAL A 110 -6.45 -12.86 -27.24
N ALA A 111 -7.04 -13.91 -27.83
CA ALA A 111 -7.99 -13.78 -28.92
C ALA A 111 -9.30 -13.09 -28.47
N GLU A 112 -9.83 -13.51 -27.32
CA GLU A 112 -11.09 -13.00 -26.74
C GLU A 112 -10.84 -12.37 -25.36
N PRO A 113 -10.30 -11.13 -25.29
CA PRO A 113 -9.86 -10.52 -24.04
C PRO A 113 -10.97 -10.38 -22.99
N VAL A 114 -12.18 -10.06 -23.43
CA VAL A 114 -13.33 -9.86 -22.52
C VAL A 114 -13.74 -11.18 -21.89
N GLU A 115 -13.83 -12.24 -22.68
CA GLU A 115 -14.24 -13.55 -22.19
C GLU A 115 -13.17 -14.17 -21.28
N PHE A 116 -11.92 -14.04 -21.66
CA PHE A 116 -10.79 -14.44 -20.81
C PHE A 116 -10.86 -13.77 -19.44
N MET A 117 -11.08 -12.46 -19.39
CA MET A 117 -11.13 -11.72 -18.14
C MET A 117 -12.41 -12.02 -17.32
N ARG A 118 -13.53 -12.39 -17.97
CA ARG A 118 -14.72 -12.88 -17.28
C ARG A 118 -14.47 -14.22 -16.62
N MET A 119 -13.84 -15.12 -17.34
CA MET A 119 -13.46 -16.43 -16.81
C MET A 119 -12.48 -16.29 -15.63
N LEU A 120 -11.46 -15.45 -15.78
CA LEU A 120 -10.49 -15.19 -14.70
C LEU A 120 -11.18 -14.62 -13.45
N ARG A 121 -12.10 -13.65 -13.64
CA ARG A 121 -12.92 -13.09 -12.57
C ARG A 121 -13.75 -14.18 -11.86
N SER A 122 -14.40 -15.06 -12.60
CA SER A 122 -15.20 -16.16 -12.02
C SER A 122 -14.32 -17.10 -11.21
N THR A 123 -13.16 -17.49 -11.74
CA THR A 123 -12.23 -18.37 -11.05
C THR A 123 -11.63 -17.72 -9.80
N ILE A 124 -11.36 -16.41 -9.81
CA ILE A 124 -10.94 -15.68 -8.61
C ILE A 124 -12.03 -15.76 -7.54
N TRP A 125 -13.28 -15.58 -7.89
CA TRP A 125 -14.39 -15.72 -6.94
C TRP A 125 -14.52 -17.16 -6.40
N GLU A 126 -14.47 -18.16 -7.26
CA GLU A 126 -14.59 -19.56 -6.88
C GLU A 126 -13.47 -20.04 -5.94
N ARG A 127 -12.24 -19.52 -6.16
CA ARG A 127 -11.07 -19.92 -5.38
C ARG A 127 -10.88 -19.11 -4.11
N PHE A 128 -10.96 -17.79 -4.23
CA PHE A 128 -10.55 -16.87 -3.18
C PHE A 128 -11.74 -16.24 -2.45
N HIS A 129 -12.95 -16.37 -2.97
CA HIS A 129 -14.14 -15.65 -2.51
C HIS A 129 -13.91 -14.12 -2.43
N LEU A 130 -13.00 -13.61 -3.24
CA LEU A 130 -12.72 -12.19 -3.36
C LEU A 130 -13.46 -11.62 -4.57
N PRO A 131 -14.41 -10.69 -4.38
CA PRO A 131 -15.07 -10.03 -5.49
C PRO A 131 -14.09 -9.08 -6.17
N VAL A 132 -14.01 -9.15 -7.51
CA VAL A 132 -13.16 -8.26 -8.30
C VAL A 132 -13.94 -7.58 -9.40
N SER A 133 -13.58 -6.35 -9.70
CA SER A 133 -14.02 -5.59 -10.87
C SER A 133 -12.90 -5.52 -11.90
N VAL A 134 -13.25 -5.68 -13.16
CA VAL A 134 -12.29 -5.77 -14.27
C VAL A 134 -12.50 -4.68 -15.29
N GLY A 135 -11.44 -3.96 -15.62
CA GLY A 135 -11.42 -2.98 -16.69
C GLY A 135 -10.47 -3.40 -17.81
N ILE A 136 -10.90 -3.32 -19.06
CA ILE A 136 -10.13 -3.68 -20.25
C ILE A 136 -10.05 -2.48 -21.19
N ALA A 137 -8.82 -2.10 -21.61
CA ALA A 137 -8.63 -1.00 -22.55
C ALA A 137 -7.28 -1.05 -23.29
N GLY A 138 -7.03 -0.07 -24.15
CA GLY A 138 -5.76 0.09 -24.86
C GLY A 138 -4.61 0.58 -23.97
N THR A 139 -4.90 1.31 -22.91
CA THR A 139 -3.93 1.90 -21.98
C THR A 139 -4.29 1.59 -20.54
N LYS A 140 -3.34 1.73 -19.61
CA LYS A 140 -3.57 1.49 -18.18
C LYS A 140 -4.59 2.47 -17.58
N THR A 141 -4.50 3.75 -17.95
CA THR A 141 -5.42 4.76 -17.44
C THR A 141 -6.85 4.50 -17.94
N LEU A 142 -7.03 4.12 -19.21
CA LEU A 142 -8.34 3.72 -19.71
C LEU A 142 -8.84 2.41 -19.10
N ALA A 143 -7.96 1.46 -18.77
CA ALA A 143 -8.35 0.26 -18.04
C ALA A 143 -8.85 0.59 -16.62
N LYS A 144 -8.27 1.59 -15.95
CA LYS A 144 -8.79 2.15 -14.69
C LYS A 144 -10.16 2.79 -14.86
N VAL A 145 -10.37 3.53 -15.94
CA VAL A 145 -11.69 4.09 -16.30
C VAL A 145 -12.70 2.96 -16.51
N ALA A 146 -12.35 1.92 -17.27
CA ALA A 146 -13.22 0.77 -17.48
C ALA A 146 -13.56 0.06 -16.17
N ALA A 147 -12.57 -0.17 -15.29
CA ALA A 147 -12.79 -0.78 -13.97
C ALA A 147 -13.73 0.07 -13.09
N TYR A 148 -13.63 1.40 -13.15
CA TYR A 148 -14.58 2.29 -12.47
C TYR A 148 -16.02 1.98 -12.90
N TYR A 149 -16.28 1.85 -14.22
CA TYR A 149 -17.61 1.51 -14.71
C TYR A 149 -18.04 0.10 -14.32
N ALA A 150 -17.15 -0.88 -14.40
CA ALA A 150 -17.40 -2.25 -13.97
C ALA A 150 -17.85 -2.33 -12.51
N LYS A 151 -17.25 -1.47 -11.64
CA LYS A 151 -17.48 -1.43 -10.20
C LYS A 151 -18.76 -0.68 -9.81
N HIS A 152 -19.11 0.37 -10.53
CA HIS A 152 -20.22 1.27 -10.15
C HIS A 152 -21.52 1.00 -10.86
N PHE A 153 -21.51 0.28 -11.97
CA PHE A 153 -22.70 0.03 -12.79
C PHE A 153 -22.93 -1.46 -13.01
N SER A 154 -23.99 -1.98 -12.42
CA SER A 154 -24.34 -3.43 -12.45
C SER A 154 -24.54 -4.00 -13.85
N GLY A 155 -24.90 -3.17 -14.84
CA GLY A 155 -25.05 -3.58 -16.23
C GLY A 155 -23.78 -4.15 -16.87
N TYR A 156 -22.60 -3.81 -16.36
CA TYR A 156 -21.32 -4.38 -16.81
C TYR A 156 -21.02 -5.75 -16.19
N ARG A 157 -21.77 -6.17 -15.19
CA ARG A 157 -21.59 -7.46 -14.50
C ARG A 157 -20.14 -7.67 -14.01
N GLY A 158 -19.49 -6.58 -13.56
CA GLY A 158 -18.12 -6.58 -13.04
C GLY A 158 -17.01 -6.62 -14.09
N VAL A 159 -17.31 -6.54 -15.40
CA VAL A 159 -16.31 -6.47 -16.49
C VAL A 159 -16.71 -5.43 -17.51
N ALA A 160 -15.90 -4.38 -17.69
CA ALA A 160 -16.12 -3.36 -18.71
C ALA A 160 -14.94 -3.26 -19.67
N CYS A 161 -15.21 -2.98 -20.94
CA CYS A 161 -14.21 -2.88 -21.99
C CYS A 161 -14.38 -1.58 -22.78
N ILE A 162 -13.28 -0.81 -22.90
CA ILE A 162 -13.14 0.38 -23.75
C ILE A 162 -12.21 0.01 -24.91
N ASP A 163 -12.77 -0.51 -26.00
CA ASP A 163 -12.08 -1.04 -27.18
C ASP A 163 -12.24 -0.16 -28.43
N SER A 164 -13.02 0.90 -28.35
CA SER A 164 -13.29 1.80 -29.48
C SER A 164 -13.30 3.27 -29.05
N GLU A 165 -13.12 4.16 -30.02
CA GLU A 165 -13.18 5.62 -29.85
C GLU A 165 -14.52 6.04 -29.23
N ALA A 166 -15.64 5.57 -29.79
CA ALA A 166 -16.96 5.90 -29.30
C ALA A 166 -17.19 5.48 -27.83
N LYS A 167 -16.70 4.30 -27.42
CA LYS A 167 -16.77 3.88 -26.03
C LYS A 167 -15.88 4.75 -25.13
N ARG A 168 -14.70 5.14 -25.60
CA ARG A 168 -13.80 6.04 -24.89
C ARG A 168 -14.43 7.40 -24.64
N GLU A 169 -14.92 8.04 -25.68
CA GLU A 169 -15.60 9.34 -25.60
C GLU A 169 -16.78 9.30 -24.63
N LYS A 170 -17.65 8.30 -24.77
CA LYS A 170 -18.80 8.10 -23.89
C LYS A 170 -18.36 7.92 -22.43
N ALA A 171 -17.32 7.14 -22.19
CA ALA A 171 -16.81 6.90 -20.83
C ALA A 171 -16.22 8.18 -20.22
N LEU A 172 -15.42 8.93 -20.99
CA LEU A 172 -14.79 10.16 -20.49
C LEU A 172 -15.80 11.28 -20.24
N ALA A 173 -16.87 11.35 -21.04
CA ALA A 173 -17.94 12.34 -20.88
C ALA A 173 -18.76 12.19 -19.59
N GLN A 174 -18.71 11.03 -18.95
CA GLN A 174 -19.48 10.74 -17.73
C GLN A 174 -18.60 10.50 -16.50
N LEU A 175 -17.28 10.43 -16.67
CA LEU A 175 -16.34 10.22 -15.57
C LEU A 175 -15.99 11.56 -14.93
N PRO A 176 -16.32 11.79 -13.64
CA PRO A 176 -15.86 12.99 -12.93
C PRO A 176 -14.32 13.10 -12.98
N VAL A 177 -13.80 14.30 -13.20
CA VAL A 177 -12.35 14.51 -13.32
C VAL A 177 -11.57 14.08 -12.07
N GLY A 178 -12.20 14.15 -10.90
CA GLY A 178 -11.63 13.70 -9.63
C GLY A 178 -11.44 12.17 -9.49
N GLU A 179 -12.11 11.38 -10.35
CA GLU A 179 -12.01 9.92 -10.39
C GLU A 179 -10.93 9.44 -11.39
N VAL A 180 -10.30 10.38 -12.11
CA VAL A 180 -9.22 10.04 -13.04
C VAL A 180 -7.96 9.64 -12.29
N TRP A 181 -7.47 8.44 -12.56
CA TRP A 181 -6.23 7.93 -11.98
C TRP A 181 -5.04 8.83 -12.28
N GLY A 182 -4.22 9.10 -11.25
CA GLY A 182 -3.06 9.99 -11.33
C GLY A 182 -3.38 11.48 -11.08
N LEU A 183 -4.66 11.86 -10.97
CA LEU A 183 -5.10 13.21 -10.62
C LEU A 183 -5.41 13.30 -9.11
N GLY A 184 -4.39 13.56 -8.29
CA GLY A 184 -4.60 13.79 -6.86
C GLY A 184 -5.35 15.10 -6.57
N ARG A 185 -5.84 15.28 -5.33
CA ARG A 185 -6.68 16.43 -4.89
C ARG A 185 -6.17 17.81 -5.33
N LYS A 186 -4.85 18.03 -5.40
CA LYS A 186 -4.28 19.30 -5.84
C LYS A 186 -4.50 19.53 -7.34
N HIS A 187 -4.31 18.47 -8.15
CA HIS A 187 -4.52 18.53 -9.60
C HIS A 187 -6.00 18.64 -9.92
N GLN A 188 -6.85 17.89 -9.20
CA GLN A 188 -8.31 18.00 -9.31
C GLN A 188 -8.79 19.44 -9.11
N LYS A 189 -8.45 20.08 -7.98
CA LYS A 189 -8.83 21.48 -7.71
C LYS A 189 -8.37 22.44 -8.80
N ARG A 190 -7.17 22.19 -9.37
CA ARG A 190 -6.64 23.03 -10.44
C ARG A 190 -7.41 22.84 -11.75
N LEU A 191 -7.80 21.61 -12.06
CA LEU A 191 -8.64 21.31 -13.24
C LEU A 191 -10.06 21.86 -13.08
N GLU A 192 -10.65 21.74 -11.90
CA GLU A 192 -11.95 22.36 -11.57
C GLU A 192 -11.92 23.87 -11.74
N ALA A 193 -10.82 24.54 -11.32
CA ALA A 193 -10.62 25.97 -11.54
C ALA A 193 -10.46 26.35 -13.03
N LEU A 194 -10.08 25.41 -13.88
CA LEU A 194 -10.06 25.55 -15.35
C LEU A 194 -11.37 25.19 -16.02
N GLY A 195 -12.43 24.88 -15.24
CA GLY A 195 -13.75 24.51 -15.73
C GLY A 195 -13.91 23.03 -16.09
N CYS A 196 -12.92 22.17 -15.79
CA CYS A 196 -12.99 20.74 -16.06
C CYS A 196 -13.83 20.04 -14.99
N VAL A 197 -15.00 19.56 -15.35
CA VAL A 197 -15.90 18.76 -14.46
C VAL A 197 -15.73 17.27 -14.74
N TYR A 198 -15.63 16.91 -16.00
CA TYR A 198 -15.48 15.53 -16.47
C TYR A 198 -14.11 15.27 -17.08
N ALA A 199 -13.76 14.01 -17.24
CA ALA A 199 -12.52 13.61 -17.89
C ALA A 199 -12.47 14.05 -19.37
N SER A 200 -13.61 14.17 -20.06
CA SER A 200 -13.72 14.75 -21.40
C SER A 200 -13.21 16.19 -21.46
N ASP A 201 -13.52 17.01 -20.46
CA ASP A 201 -13.09 18.41 -20.43
C ASP A 201 -11.56 18.49 -20.28
N PHE A 202 -10.99 17.59 -19.46
CA PHE A 202 -9.55 17.51 -19.29
C PHE A 202 -8.83 17.13 -20.60
N VAL A 203 -9.32 16.11 -21.33
CA VAL A 203 -8.69 15.71 -22.61
C VAL A 203 -8.97 16.68 -23.76
N ALA A 204 -9.92 17.59 -23.61
CA ALA A 204 -10.20 18.69 -24.54
C ALA A 204 -9.21 19.86 -24.40
N LEU A 205 -8.49 19.98 -23.27
CA LEU A 205 -7.47 21.00 -23.10
C LEU A 205 -6.36 20.86 -24.15
N PRO A 206 -5.76 22.00 -24.62
CA PRO A 206 -4.66 21.94 -25.54
C PRO A 206 -3.46 21.19 -24.94
N GLN A 207 -2.95 20.17 -25.63
CA GLN A 207 -1.86 19.32 -25.14
C GLN A 207 -0.62 20.12 -24.73
N LEU A 208 -0.29 21.19 -25.45
CA LEU A 208 0.88 22.06 -25.19
C LEU A 208 0.75 22.84 -23.88
N GLU A 209 -0.46 23.00 -23.35
CA GLU A 209 -0.68 23.69 -22.06
C GLU A 209 -0.49 22.76 -20.87
N ILE A 210 -0.67 21.46 -21.05
CA ILE A 210 -0.60 20.48 -19.96
C ILE A 210 0.77 20.54 -19.23
N PRO A 211 1.93 20.45 -19.89
CA PRO A 211 3.23 20.51 -19.20
C PRO A 211 3.58 21.86 -18.59
N LYS A 212 2.92 22.96 -19.04
CA LYS A 212 3.09 24.28 -18.44
C LYS A 212 2.38 24.41 -17.08
N ILE A 213 1.28 23.67 -16.93
CA ILE A 213 0.39 23.76 -15.76
C ILE A 213 0.63 22.61 -14.78
N PHE A 214 0.98 21.43 -15.29
CA PHE A 214 1.02 20.19 -14.53
C PHE A 214 2.37 19.46 -14.67
N SER A 215 2.57 18.42 -13.87
CA SER A 215 3.75 17.57 -13.93
C SER A 215 3.73 16.61 -15.14
N SER A 216 4.88 16.01 -15.44
CA SER A 216 5.01 14.99 -16.49
C SER A 216 4.08 13.77 -16.25
N GLY A 217 3.80 13.42 -14.99
CA GLY A 217 2.86 12.35 -14.66
C GLY A 217 1.43 12.67 -15.11
N VAL A 218 0.98 13.93 -14.97
CA VAL A 218 -0.33 14.36 -15.45
C VAL A 218 -0.40 14.37 -16.97
N LEU A 219 0.71 14.74 -17.65
CA LEU A 219 0.81 14.65 -19.11
C LEU A 219 0.67 13.18 -19.58
N ALA A 220 1.33 12.25 -18.90
CA ALA A 220 1.19 10.82 -19.22
C ALA A 220 -0.27 10.35 -19.05
N THR A 221 -0.95 10.73 -17.94
CA THR A 221 -2.38 10.46 -17.74
C THR A 221 -3.25 11.03 -18.86
N TYR A 222 -2.99 12.28 -19.27
CA TYR A 222 -3.69 12.94 -20.37
C TYR A 222 -3.54 12.16 -21.69
N LEU A 223 -2.31 11.78 -22.05
CA LEU A 223 -2.04 11.04 -23.29
C LEU A 223 -2.66 9.64 -23.25
N GLU A 224 -2.62 8.95 -22.12
CA GLU A 224 -3.23 7.64 -21.94
C GLU A 224 -4.76 7.69 -22.06
N LEU A 225 -5.42 8.72 -21.54
CA LEU A 225 -6.86 8.93 -21.74
C LEU A 225 -7.21 9.17 -23.23
N LYS A 226 -6.29 9.76 -23.99
CA LYS A 226 -6.42 9.92 -25.45
C LYS A 226 -6.09 8.65 -26.25
N GLY A 227 -5.73 7.55 -25.55
CA GLY A 227 -5.43 6.27 -26.18
C GLY A 227 -3.95 6.04 -26.52
N THR A 228 -3.06 7.01 -26.24
CA THR A 228 -1.63 6.87 -26.46
C THR A 228 -0.97 6.18 -25.27
N ARG A 229 -0.40 4.99 -25.49
CA ARG A 229 0.26 4.22 -24.42
C ARG A 229 1.55 4.91 -23.99
N CYS A 230 1.60 5.37 -22.74
CA CYS A 230 2.75 6.06 -22.14
C CYS A 230 3.34 5.30 -20.95
N LEU A 231 2.55 4.43 -20.31
CA LEU A 231 2.92 3.72 -19.10
C LEU A 231 3.19 2.24 -19.44
N PRO A 232 4.47 1.83 -19.61
CA PRO A 232 4.82 0.42 -19.82
C PRO A 232 4.51 -0.40 -18.55
N PHE A 233 4.46 -1.73 -18.67
CA PHE A 233 4.45 -2.60 -17.51
C PHE A 233 5.74 -2.38 -16.71
N ALA A 234 5.58 -1.98 -15.45
CA ALA A 234 6.72 -1.75 -14.57
C ALA A 234 7.25 -3.10 -14.09
N LYS A 235 8.53 -3.35 -14.36
CA LYS A 235 9.25 -4.44 -13.68
C LYS A 235 9.42 -4.04 -12.22
N SER A 236 9.28 -5.01 -11.31
CA SER A 236 9.57 -4.81 -9.89
C SER A 236 10.99 -4.24 -9.75
N LYS A 237 11.07 -3.02 -9.27
CA LYS A 237 12.35 -2.37 -8.93
C LYS A 237 12.57 -2.48 -7.43
N PRO A 238 13.81 -2.64 -6.99
CA PRO A 238 14.10 -2.57 -5.57
C PRO A 238 13.67 -1.21 -5.00
N PRO A 239 13.23 -1.15 -3.73
CA PRO A 239 12.76 0.09 -3.12
C PRO A 239 13.85 1.17 -3.12
N GLN A 240 13.48 2.42 -3.35
CA GLN A 240 14.40 3.57 -3.26
C GLN A 240 14.57 4.08 -1.82
N SER A 241 13.59 3.79 -0.97
CA SER A 241 13.62 4.08 0.47
C SER A 241 12.77 3.07 1.23
N ILE A 242 13.10 2.86 2.49
CA ILE A 242 12.37 1.98 3.41
C ILE A 242 11.98 2.81 4.61
N PHE A 243 10.69 2.77 4.98
CA PHE A 243 10.17 3.57 6.07
C PHE A 243 9.31 2.74 7.01
N SER A 244 9.44 3.00 8.32
CA SER A 244 8.60 2.42 9.36
C SER A 244 8.20 3.50 10.36
N SER A 245 6.92 3.70 10.59
CA SER A 245 6.42 4.67 11.55
C SER A 245 5.11 4.24 12.17
N ARG A 246 4.79 4.81 13.32
CA ARG A 246 3.51 4.60 13.99
C ARG A 246 3.06 5.85 14.74
N SER A 247 1.77 6.10 14.73
CA SER A 247 1.14 7.04 15.68
C SER A 247 1.01 6.35 17.03
N LEU A 248 1.40 7.05 18.09
CA LEU A 248 1.27 6.56 19.45
C LEU A 248 -0.20 6.66 19.92
N PRO A 249 -0.71 5.67 20.66
CA PRO A 249 -2.07 5.73 21.23
C PRO A 249 -2.19 6.86 22.24
N VAL A 250 -1.16 7.07 23.06
CA VAL A 250 -1.00 8.18 23.98
C VAL A 250 0.25 8.94 23.57
N GLU A 251 0.17 10.27 23.51
CA GLU A 251 1.31 11.13 23.21
C GLU A 251 2.33 11.04 24.34
N SER A 252 3.62 11.00 24.03
CA SER A 252 4.69 10.83 25.02
C SER A 252 5.93 11.63 24.66
N ASN A 253 6.65 12.10 25.69
CA ASN A 253 8.01 12.62 25.62
C ASN A 253 9.01 11.75 26.41
N ASP A 254 8.57 10.60 26.90
CA ASP A 254 9.45 9.65 27.59
C ASP A 254 10.54 9.16 26.64
N PHE A 255 11.76 9.59 26.88
CA PHE A 255 12.92 9.26 26.06
C PHE A 255 13.20 7.74 26.01
N ALA A 256 13.00 7.01 27.11
CA ALA A 256 13.23 5.57 27.15
C ALA A 256 12.24 4.84 26.24
N LEU A 257 10.95 5.19 26.33
CA LEU A 257 9.88 4.68 25.47
C LEU A 257 10.14 5.01 23.98
N LEU A 258 10.47 6.26 23.68
CA LEU A 258 10.74 6.70 22.30
C LEU A 258 11.95 5.96 21.71
N ARG A 259 13.00 5.69 22.50
CA ARG A 259 14.18 4.94 22.09
C ARG A 259 13.85 3.48 21.76
N GLU A 260 13.03 2.82 22.56
CA GLU A 260 12.56 1.45 22.28
C GLU A 260 11.76 1.36 20.99
N ILE A 261 10.87 2.34 20.77
CA ILE A 261 10.06 2.44 19.54
C ILE A 261 10.95 2.64 18.32
N VAL A 262 11.91 3.56 18.40
CA VAL A 262 12.89 3.82 17.33
C VAL A 262 13.71 2.57 17.02
N ALA A 263 14.24 1.88 18.04
CA ALA A 263 14.99 0.64 17.85
C ALA A 263 14.15 -0.46 17.18
N THR A 264 12.87 -0.55 17.50
CA THR A 264 11.94 -1.46 16.81
C THR A 264 11.76 -1.10 15.34
N PHE A 265 11.64 0.19 15.01
CA PHE A 265 11.51 0.61 13.63
C PHE A 265 12.81 0.45 12.84
N VAL A 266 13.96 0.65 13.46
CA VAL A 266 15.26 0.30 12.86
C VAL A 266 15.28 -1.18 12.49
N ALA A 267 14.91 -2.07 13.39
CA ALA A 267 14.89 -3.51 13.14
C ALA A 267 13.91 -3.90 12.00
N ASN A 268 12.75 -3.23 11.94
CA ASN A 268 11.78 -3.44 10.86
C ASN A 268 12.31 -2.96 9.50
N CYS A 269 12.96 -1.80 9.46
CA CYS A 269 13.57 -1.26 8.24
C CYS A 269 14.77 -2.10 7.81
N HIS A 270 15.62 -2.52 8.76
CA HIS A 270 16.76 -3.40 8.53
C HIS A 270 16.33 -4.74 7.91
N GLY A 271 15.30 -5.39 8.47
CA GLY A 271 14.80 -6.65 7.91
C GLY A 271 14.31 -6.52 6.46
N LYS A 272 13.66 -5.40 6.11
CA LYS A 272 13.25 -5.11 4.73
C LYS A 272 14.46 -4.81 3.83
N LEU A 273 15.44 -4.07 4.33
CA LEU A 273 16.67 -3.75 3.61
C LEU A 273 17.45 -5.02 3.26
N ARG A 274 17.64 -5.92 4.24
CA ARG A 274 18.30 -7.21 4.07
C ARG A 274 17.56 -8.11 3.07
N ALA A 275 16.23 -8.20 3.19
CA ALA A 275 15.40 -8.96 2.26
C ALA A 275 15.50 -8.45 0.81
N ALA A 276 15.75 -7.15 0.63
CA ALA A 276 15.99 -6.55 -0.69
C ALA A 276 17.45 -6.65 -1.15
N GLY A 277 18.37 -7.20 -0.34
CA GLY A 277 19.80 -7.28 -0.67
C GLY A 277 20.50 -5.91 -0.76
N GLY A 278 20.00 -4.90 -0.03
CA GLY A 278 20.47 -3.53 -0.12
C GLY A 278 21.28 -3.06 1.10
N LYS A 279 22.02 -1.97 0.90
CA LYS A 279 22.65 -1.15 1.95
C LYS A 279 22.11 0.27 1.85
N CYS A 280 22.10 1.03 2.95
CA CYS A 280 21.66 2.42 2.96
C CYS A 280 22.82 3.38 3.29
N ALA A 281 22.85 4.53 2.62
CA ALA A 281 23.80 5.60 2.90
C ALA A 281 23.21 6.69 3.82
N ARG A 282 21.88 6.66 4.09
CA ARG A 282 21.22 7.65 4.95
C ARG A 282 20.18 7.03 5.84
N ILE A 283 20.16 7.44 7.11
CA ILE A 283 19.09 7.15 8.06
C ILE A 283 18.41 8.46 8.48
N ALA A 284 17.11 8.37 8.69
CA ALA A 284 16.30 9.48 9.19
C ALA A 284 15.43 9.02 10.37
N ILE A 285 15.17 9.93 11.32
CA ILE A 285 14.08 9.79 12.29
C ILE A 285 13.02 10.85 12.02
N VAL A 286 11.78 10.49 12.30
CA VAL A 286 10.62 11.37 12.20
C VAL A 286 10.02 11.55 13.57
N LEU A 287 9.86 12.80 13.98
CA LEU A 287 9.24 13.20 15.24
C LEU A 287 8.12 14.18 14.94
N GLU A 288 6.87 13.76 15.19
CA GLU A 288 5.69 14.60 14.94
C GLU A 288 4.82 14.69 16.20
N THR A 289 4.50 15.91 16.61
CA THR A 289 3.51 16.22 17.61
C THR A 289 2.08 16.18 17.03
N ASN A 290 1.07 16.39 17.84
CA ASN A 290 -0.31 16.40 17.39
C ASN A 290 -0.68 17.75 16.78
N ARG A 291 -0.80 17.83 15.46
CA ARG A 291 -1.14 19.06 14.70
C ARG A 291 -2.47 19.70 15.09
N PHE A 292 -3.36 18.95 15.73
CA PHE A 292 -4.67 19.46 16.16
C PHE A 292 -4.63 20.17 17.52
N LYS A 293 -3.53 20.06 18.28
CA LYS A 293 -3.31 20.73 19.55
C LYS A 293 -2.55 22.04 19.35
N LEU A 294 -3.16 23.03 18.71
CA LEU A 294 -2.54 24.27 18.26
C LEU A 294 -1.85 25.08 19.38
N ARG A 295 -2.25 24.91 20.64
CA ARG A 295 -1.66 25.62 21.80
C ARG A 295 -0.48 24.86 22.44
N ALA A 296 -0.23 23.63 22.05
CA ALA A 296 0.88 22.84 22.55
C ALA A 296 2.15 23.10 21.73
N PRO A 297 3.36 22.95 22.33
CA PRO A 297 4.61 22.99 21.57
C PRO A 297 4.56 22.02 20.39
N GLN A 298 5.02 22.48 19.23
CA GLN A 298 4.95 21.71 17.98
C GLN A 298 6.33 21.36 17.45
N GLN A 299 6.47 20.13 16.98
CA GLN A 299 7.62 19.66 16.22
C GLN A 299 7.14 18.71 15.13
N HIS A 300 7.50 18.98 13.86
CA HIS A 300 7.10 18.20 12.68
C HIS A 300 8.29 18.09 11.73
N GLU A 301 9.34 17.47 12.18
CA GLU A 301 10.63 17.50 11.50
C GLU A 301 11.15 16.08 11.23
N HIS A 302 11.94 15.98 10.17
CA HIS A 302 12.71 14.82 9.81
C HIS A 302 14.18 15.13 10.04
N PHE A 303 14.87 14.34 10.84
CA PHE A 303 16.28 14.51 11.15
C PHE A 303 17.07 13.40 10.50
N GLU A 304 18.06 13.75 9.69
CA GLU A 304 18.80 12.82 8.85
C GLU A 304 20.28 12.76 9.25
N MET A 305 20.90 11.62 8.98
CA MET A 305 22.32 11.39 9.12
C MET A 305 22.81 10.55 7.95
N ASP A 306 23.86 11.04 7.28
CA ASP A 306 24.54 10.30 6.22
C ASP A 306 25.63 9.40 6.84
N PHE A 307 25.81 8.22 6.26
CA PHE A 307 26.93 7.34 6.55
C PHE A 307 28.04 7.58 5.55
N GLU A 308 29.28 7.58 5.98
CA GLU A 308 30.46 7.70 5.10
C GLU A 308 30.48 6.58 4.05
N ARG A 309 29.97 5.39 4.43
CA ARG A 309 29.81 4.23 3.54
C ARG A 309 28.42 3.64 3.71
N PRO A 310 27.78 3.16 2.62
CA PRO A 310 26.51 2.44 2.73
C PRO A 310 26.63 1.23 3.64
N THR A 311 25.69 1.11 4.57
CA THR A 311 25.69 0.05 5.60
C THR A 311 24.36 -0.69 5.67
N ASP A 312 24.40 -1.95 6.05
CA ASP A 312 23.27 -2.78 6.49
C ASP A 312 23.52 -3.35 7.89
N ASP A 313 24.51 -2.79 8.62
CA ASP A 313 24.78 -3.22 10.02
C ASP A 313 23.73 -2.65 10.98
N ILE A 314 23.02 -3.58 11.66
CA ILE A 314 21.95 -3.22 12.59
C ILE A 314 22.42 -2.40 13.78
N LEU A 315 23.67 -2.61 14.26
CA LEU A 315 24.21 -1.90 15.41
C LEU A 315 24.53 -0.45 15.03
N THR A 316 25.15 -0.25 13.87
CA THR A 316 25.43 1.08 13.31
C THR A 316 24.12 1.86 13.09
N LEU A 317 23.12 1.23 12.48
CA LEU A 317 21.81 1.85 12.26
C LEU A 317 21.11 2.23 13.57
N THR A 318 21.15 1.34 14.57
CA THR A 318 20.52 1.57 15.88
C THR A 318 21.23 2.69 16.65
N SER A 319 22.58 2.72 16.61
CA SER A 319 23.38 3.77 17.22
C SER A 319 23.09 5.14 16.61
N ALA A 320 23.09 5.22 15.28
CA ALA A 320 22.79 6.45 14.54
C ALA A 320 21.37 6.98 14.85
N ALA A 321 20.37 6.11 14.81
CA ALA A 321 19.00 6.49 15.15
C ALA A 321 18.85 6.97 16.60
N SER A 322 19.52 6.30 17.54
CA SER A 322 19.54 6.69 18.96
C SER A 322 20.24 8.04 19.19
N ARG A 323 21.32 8.30 18.44
CA ARG A 323 22.02 9.59 18.46
C ARG A 323 21.13 10.71 17.93
N LEU A 324 20.46 10.52 16.77
CA LEU A 324 19.51 11.48 16.25
C LEU A 324 18.38 11.75 17.23
N LEU A 325 17.81 10.72 17.84
CA LEU A 325 16.75 10.87 18.82
C LEU A 325 17.21 11.72 20.02
N ARG A 326 18.41 11.45 20.56
CA ARG A 326 18.97 12.19 21.70
C ARG A 326 19.20 13.66 21.39
N LEU A 327 19.62 13.98 20.18
CA LEU A 327 19.91 15.35 19.76
C LEU A 327 18.63 16.19 19.52
N HIS A 328 17.52 15.54 19.15
CA HIS A 328 16.37 16.26 18.60
C HIS A 328 15.07 16.10 19.38
N VAL A 329 15.01 15.21 20.38
CA VAL A 329 13.85 15.16 21.29
C VAL A 329 13.83 16.39 22.15
N ARG A 330 12.68 17.08 22.16
CA ARG A 330 12.42 18.26 23.00
C ARG A 330 11.54 17.85 24.17
N PRO A 331 11.96 18.10 25.42
CA PRO A 331 11.21 17.70 26.62
C PRO A 331 9.81 18.30 26.70
N GLU A 332 9.64 19.50 26.13
CA GLU A 332 8.35 20.23 26.11
C GLU A 332 7.35 19.70 25.06
N CYS A 333 7.82 18.86 24.11
CA CYS A 333 7.00 18.33 23.02
C CYS A 333 6.45 16.94 23.34
N LEU A 334 5.13 16.75 23.25
CA LEU A 334 4.49 15.44 23.31
C LEU A 334 4.34 14.85 21.92
N TYR A 335 5.08 13.78 21.64
CA TYR A 335 5.11 13.16 20.31
C TYR A 335 3.89 12.26 20.09
N LYS A 336 3.23 12.49 18.96
CA LYS A 336 2.09 11.70 18.50
C LYS A 336 2.51 10.63 17.48
N ARG A 337 3.56 10.90 16.69
CA ARG A 337 4.07 9.97 15.70
C ARG A 337 5.59 9.94 15.73
N VAL A 338 6.12 8.72 15.65
CA VAL A 338 7.55 8.45 15.57
C VAL A 338 7.81 7.52 14.40
N GLY A 339 8.93 7.70 13.70
CA GLY A 339 9.31 6.86 12.57
C GLY A 339 10.80 6.82 12.31
N VAL A 340 11.22 5.83 11.52
CA VAL A 340 12.58 5.65 11.01
C VAL A 340 12.50 5.45 9.50
N GLY A 341 13.38 6.10 8.76
CA GLY A 341 13.55 5.94 7.33
C GLY A 341 14.98 5.57 6.96
N LEU A 342 15.14 4.69 5.99
CA LEU A 342 16.40 4.39 5.32
C LEU A 342 16.29 4.85 3.87
N SER A 343 17.24 5.61 3.38
CA SER A 343 17.24 6.15 2.02
C SER A 343 18.65 6.11 1.41
N GLN A 344 18.77 6.56 0.15
CA GLN A 344 19.98 6.39 -0.64
C GLN A 344 20.41 4.92 -0.66
N LEU A 345 19.45 4.05 -1.04
CA LEU A 345 19.67 2.60 -1.02
C LEU A 345 20.55 2.18 -2.21
N VAL A 346 21.52 1.32 -1.92
CA VAL A 346 22.49 0.77 -2.88
C VAL A 346 22.31 -0.73 -2.95
N TYR A 347 22.15 -1.28 -4.16
CA TYR A 347 21.92 -2.70 -4.43
C TYR A 347 23.05 -3.37 -5.20
N THR A 348 24.02 -2.59 -5.65
CA THR A 348 25.23 -3.12 -6.30
C THR A 348 26.22 -3.61 -5.25
N PRO A 349 27.00 -4.69 -5.53
CA PRO A 349 28.10 -5.06 -4.67
C PRO A 349 29.00 -3.86 -4.44
N THR A 350 29.17 -3.47 -3.18
CA THR A 350 30.11 -2.40 -2.84
C THR A 350 31.49 -2.91 -3.20
N THR A 351 32.24 -2.19 -4.04
CA THR A 351 33.63 -2.54 -4.34
C THR A 351 34.39 -2.62 -3.03
N ILE A 352 34.94 -3.81 -2.74
CA ILE A 352 35.77 -4.02 -1.55
C ILE A 352 36.97 -3.12 -1.71
N SER A 353 37.08 -2.12 -0.85
CA SER A 353 38.30 -1.28 -0.80
C SER A 353 39.38 -2.06 -0.06
N ILE A 354 40.62 -1.95 -0.54
CA ILE A 354 41.81 -2.50 0.16
C ILE A 354 41.97 -1.93 1.58
N PHE A 355 41.24 -0.85 1.89
CA PHE A 355 41.17 -0.22 3.22
C PHE A 355 39.97 -0.72 4.05
N ASP A 356 39.22 -1.72 3.58
CA ASP A 356 38.13 -2.32 4.37
C ASP A 356 38.75 -3.08 5.56
N THR A 357 38.47 -2.58 6.74
CA THR A 357 38.96 -3.17 7.99
C THR A 357 38.16 -4.42 8.36
N SER A 358 38.74 -5.28 9.19
CA SER A 358 38.12 -6.54 9.71
C SER A 358 36.74 -6.36 10.36
N ASP A 359 36.31 -5.14 10.66
CA ASP A 359 34.99 -4.84 11.23
C ASP A 359 33.84 -5.06 10.22
N SER A 360 34.08 -4.94 8.90
CA SER A 360 33.02 -5.21 7.91
C SER A 360 32.66 -6.69 7.87
N ASP A 361 33.67 -7.59 7.95
CA ASP A 361 33.45 -9.04 7.94
C ASP A 361 32.75 -9.53 9.22
N ARG A 362 33.09 -8.93 10.37
CA ARG A 362 32.43 -9.25 11.64
C ARG A 362 30.97 -8.85 11.64
N SER A 363 30.67 -7.65 11.15
CA SER A 363 29.31 -7.13 10.99
C SER A 363 28.47 -7.99 10.03
N GLN A 364 29.07 -8.42 8.92
CA GLN A 364 28.41 -9.30 7.96
C GLN A 364 28.08 -10.66 8.58
N ARG A 365 29.04 -11.32 9.24
CA ARG A 365 28.82 -12.60 9.94
C ARG A 365 27.74 -12.48 11.03
N LEU A 366 27.72 -11.36 11.78
CA LEU A 366 26.68 -11.11 12.76
C LEU A 366 25.30 -11.00 12.12
N ASN A 367 25.16 -10.24 11.05
CA ASN A 367 23.91 -10.07 10.34
C ASN A 367 23.43 -11.41 9.74
N GLU A 368 24.32 -12.22 9.15
CA GLU A 368 24.01 -13.55 8.62
C GLU A 368 23.54 -14.51 9.73
N ALA A 369 24.22 -14.52 10.88
CA ALA A 369 23.81 -15.32 12.03
C ALA A 369 22.43 -14.90 12.57
N LEU A 370 22.16 -13.58 12.65
CA LEU A 370 20.86 -13.05 13.05
C LEU A 370 19.75 -13.42 12.06
N ASP A 371 20.03 -13.34 10.77
CA ASP A 371 19.09 -13.72 9.71
C ASP A 371 18.78 -15.23 9.76
N GLY A 372 19.79 -16.07 9.97
CA GLY A 372 19.64 -17.52 10.14
C GLY A 372 18.75 -17.88 11.34
N ILE A 373 19.01 -17.29 12.51
CA ILE A 373 18.19 -17.52 13.71
C ILE A 373 16.75 -17.05 13.50
N ARG A 374 16.54 -15.87 12.90
CA ARG A 374 15.21 -15.32 12.65
C ARG A 374 14.42 -16.13 11.62
N SER A 375 15.10 -16.71 10.65
CA SER A 375 14.48 -17.60 9.65
C SER A 375 14.04 -18.93 10.28
N ALA A 376 14.88 -19.51 11.15
CA ALA A 376 14.60 -20.80 11.78
C ALA A 376 13.58 -20.71 12.91
N PHE A 377 13.61 -19.66 13.73
CA PHE A 377 12.88 -19.57 15.00
C PHE A 377 11.89 -18.39 15.05
N GLY A 378 11.79 -17.60 13.99
CA GLY A 378 10.89 -16.45 13.92
C GLY A 378 11.55 -15.09 14.23
N LYS A 379 10.92 -14.01 13.73
CA LYS A 379 11.49 -12.65 13.75
C LYS A 379 11.65 -12.02 15.14
N SER A 380 10.99 -12.56 16.15
CA SER A 380 11.02 -12.05 17.54
C SER A 380 12.00 -12.77 18.45
N THR A 381 12.59 -13.89 18.01
CA THR A 381 13.44 -14.77 18.83
C THR A 381 14.72 -14.07 19.33
N ILE A 382 15.33 -13.26 18.47
CA ILE A 382 16.52 -12.48 18.85
C ILE A 382 16.35 -11.02 18.46
N THR A 383 16.63 -10.13 19.41
CA THR A 383 16.48 -8.69 19.23
C THR A 383 17.68 -7.93 19.77
N VAL A 384 17.91 -6.72 19.25
CA VAL A 384 18.91 -5.80 19.84
C VAL A 384 18.42 -5.37 21.23
N ALA A 385 19.31 -5.25 22.20
CA ALA A 385 18.98 -4.97 23.61
C ALA A 385 18.16 -3.69 23.84
N SER A 386 18.23 -2.74 22.93
CA SER A 386 17.40 -1.51 22.95
C SER A 386 15.94 -1.71 22.53
N ARG A 387 15.56 -2.93 22.09
CA ARG A 387 14.20 -3.28 21.67
C ARG A 387 13.49 -4.10 22.73
N ASN A 388 12.31 -3.65 23.14
CA ASN A 388 11.40 -4.44 23.96
C ASN A 388 10.17 -4.83 23.15
N SER A 389 9.93 -6.13 22.93
CA SER A 389 8.79 -6.63 22.14
C SER A 389 7.44 -6.31 22.80
N ARG A 390 7.36 -6.34 24.12
CA ARG A 390 6.14 -6.07 24.89
C ARG A 390 5.67 -4.63 24.76
N THR A 391 6.58 -3.67 24.61
CA THR A 391 6.25 -2.25 24.46
C THR A 391 5.43 -2.00 23.18
N MET A 392 5.75 -2.68 22.06
CA MET A 392 5.01 -2.50 20.83
C MET A 392 3.62 -3.13 20.86
N GLU A 393 3.43 -4.23 21.58
CA GLU A 393 2.13 -4.87 21.79
C GLU A 393 1.23 -4.00 22.67
N SER A 394 1.75 -3.47 23.77
CA SER A 394 1.02 -2.57 24.66
C SER A 394 0.60 -1.25 24.01
N LEU A 395 1.34 -0.81 22.98
CA LEU A 395 1.01 0.37 22.19
C LEU A 395 -0.03 0.12 21.09
N SER A 396 -0.50 -1.12 20.93
CA SER A 396 -1.52 -1.47 19.93
C SER A 396 -2.91 -1.30 20.51
N ARG A 397 -3.74 -0.45 19.90
CA ARG A 397 -5.19 -0.37 20.18
C ARG A 397 -6.02 -1.29 19.26
N ALA A 398 -5.44 -2.31 18.67
CA ALA A 398 -6.12 -3.25 17.76
C ALA A 398 -6.94 -4.30 18.54
N GLY A 399 -7.83 -3.86 19.43
CA GLY A 399 -8.66 -4.75 20.27
C GLY A 399 -9.81 -5.46 19.55
N ARG A 400 -10.00 -5.16 18.25
CA ARG A 400 -11.06 -5.73 17.39
C ARG A 400 -10.50 -6.51 16.20
N ARG A 401 -9.26 -6.99 16.33
CA ARG A 401 -8.59 -7.71 15.26
C ARG A 401 -9.16 -9.10 15.11
N SER A 402 -9.43 -9.51 13.86
CA SER A 402 -9.82 -10.87 13.52
C SER A 402 -8.69 -11.86 13.84
N GLU A 403 -9.05 -13.03 14.30
CA GLU A 403 -8.13 -14.16 14.46
C GLU A 403 -8.00 -14.89 13.13
N ILE A 404 -6.76 -15.24 12.76
CA ILE A 404 -6.52 -16.13 11.63
C ILE A 404 -6.77 -17.55 12.16
N PRO A 405 -7.61 -18.37 11.49
CA PRO A 405 -7.88 -19.73 11.91
C PRO A 405 -6.59 -20.52 12.13
N GLY A 406 -6.52 -21.34 13.21
CA GLY A 406 -5.33 -22.09 13.58
C GLY A 406 -4.93 -23.20 12.60
N ASP A 407 -5.87 -23.64 11.78
CA ASP A 407 -5.70 -24.58 10.65
C ASP A 407 -5.25 -23.90 9.35
N GLY A 408 -4.95 -22.60 9.43
CA GLY A 408 -4.47 -21.81 8.29
C GLY A 408 -5.62 -21.21 7.46
N PHE A 409 -5.26 -20.70 6.28
CA PHE A 409 -6.23 -20.15 5.35
C PHE A 409 -7.06 -21.27 4.72
N PRO A 410 -8.35 -21.04 4.39
CA PRO A 410 -9.17 -22.00 3.64
C PRO A 410 -8.36 -22.53 2.44
N ASP A 411 -8.49 -23.82 2.17
CA ASP A 411 -7.73 -24.54 1.13
C ASP A 411 -8.05 -23.96 -0.27
N ILE A 412 -7.31 -22.90 -0.61
CA ILE A 412 -7.49 -22.09 -1.83
C ILE A 412 -6.83 -22.80 -3.04
N ASP A 413 -5.98 -23.81 -2.81
CA ASP A 413 -5.02 -24.32 -3.81
C ASP A 413 -5.53 -25.51 -4.67
N LYS A 414 -6.72 -26.05 -4.45
CA LYS A 414 -7.11 -27.35 -5.00
C LYS A 414 -7.89 -27.39 -6.33
N LYS A 415 -8.22 -26.26 -6.96
CA LYS A 415 -8.88 -26.29 -8.29
C LYS A 415 -7.93 -25.84 -9.38
N SER A 416 -7.55 -26.74 -10.29
CA SER A 416 -6.76 -26.44 -11.49
C SER A 416 -7.53 -25.53 -12.46
N PHE A 417 -6.92 -24.43 -12.86
CA PHE A 417 -7.36 -23.65 -14.01
C PHE A 417 -7.12 -24.48 -15.29
N PRO A 418 -8.01 -24.48 -16.27
CA PRO A 418 -7.70 -25.12 -17.54
C PRO A 418 -6.42 -24.51 -18.13
N PRO A 419 -5.55 -25.33 -18.75
CA PRO A 419 -4.24 -24.87 -19.24
C PRO A 419 -4.40 -23.62 -20.09
N SER A 420 -3.52 -22.65 -19.87
CA SER A 420 -3.52 -21.35 -20.54
C SER A 420 -3.63 -21.53 -22.06
N ARG A 421 -4.70 -21.02 -22.66
CA ARG A 421 -4.84 -20.89 -24.12
C ARG A 421 -3.98 -19.73 -24.64
N PHE A 422 -2.69 -19.75 -24.33
CA PHE A 422 -1.69 -18.92 -24.98
C PHE A 422 -1.02 -19.78 -26.06
N SER A 423 -1.54 -19.75 -27.25
CA SER A 423 -0.87 -20.20 -28.46
C SER A 423 -0.56 -19.02 -29.35
#